data_af908e746121fa467596c0975c9e2a08
#
_entry.id   af908e746121fa467596c0975c9e2a08
#
_cell.length_a   1.000
_cell.length_b   1.000
_cell.length_c   1.000
_cell.angle_alpha   90.00
_cell.angle_beta   90.00
_cell.angle_gamma   90.00
#
_symmetry.space_group_name_H-M   'P 1'
#
loop_
_entity.id
_entity.type
_entity.pdbx_description
1 polymer ?
#
loop_
_entity_poly.entity_id
_entity_poly.type
_entity_poly.pdbx_seq_one_letter_code
_entity_poly.pdbx_strand_id
1 'polypeptide(L)'
;NSMNNRFSIIGAAHLDALVEGIDEDKLRLGSAPAEQIRLGYGGDALNEAVTLTRLGGEVDLISKIGLDGAGDMVLSFCRSSGLPTAHIAREEGLSTSMNIVLIDRAGERRFITDPKSSLRALALLDVLSHLDSLAPVVCFASLFVFPRFSAQELATLFSAIKQRGCLLAADMTKRKNGERIADMADVWPYLDIVFANAEEAGLLTESTEICDMAQEFRSAGVGCIV
;
A
#
# COMPACT_ATOMS: atom_id res chain seq x y z
N ASN A 1 -18.87 16.34 19.76
CA ASN A 1 -17.63 16.09 19.00
C ASN A 1 -17.94 14.99 17.99
N SER A 2 -18.35 15.36 16.77
CA SER A 2 -18.28 14.41 15.67
C SER A 2 -16.79 14.11 15.46
N MET A 3 -16.34 12.94 15.80
CA MET A 3 -15.03 12.47 15.34
C MET A 3 -15.03 12.62 13.82
N ASN A 4 -14.01 13.28 13.31
CA ASN A 4 -13.86 13.56 11.89
C ASN A 4 -13.62 12.21 11.21
N ASN A 5 -14.67 11.60 10.64
CA ASN A 5 -14.67 10.25 10.07
C ASN A 5 -14.21 10.28 8.60
N ARG A 6 -13.27 11.19 8.30
CA ARG A 6 -12.72 11.39 6.96
C ARG A 6 -11.27 10.94 6.88
N PHE A 7 -10.96 10.18 5.83
CA PHE A 7 -9.66 9.56 5.61
C PHE A 7 -9.20 9.77 4.18
N SER A 8 -7.91 10.03 3.98
CA SER A 8 -7.24 9.94 2.68
C SER A 8 -6.23 8.81 2.74
N ILE A 9 -6.41 7.81 1.89
CA ILE A 9 -5.52 6.67 1.79
C ILE A 9 -4.70 6.80 0.50
N ILE A 10 -3.39 6.73 0.63
CA ILE A 10 -2.44 6.91 -0.49
C ILE A 10 -1.75 5.58 -0.74
N GLY A 11 -1.84 5.06 -1.97
CA GLY A 11 -1.10 3.86 -2.30
C GLY A 11 -1.68 3.07 -3.47
N ALA A 12 -1.37 1.78 -3.51
CA ALA A 12 -1.67 0.92 -4.63
C ALA A 12 -3.12 0.41 -4.65
N ALA A 13 -3.64 0.30 -5.87
CA ALA A 13 -4.86 -0.43 -6.20
C ALA A 13 -4.58 -1.31 -7.43
N HIS A 14 -4.88 -2.61 -7.34
CA HIS A 14 -4.60 -3.56 -8.40
C HIS A 14 -5.56 -4.76 -8.40
N LEU A 15 -5.41 -5.61 -9.40
CA LEU A 15 -6.10 -6.90 -9.47
C LEU A 15 -5.19 -8.01 -8.94
N ASP A 16 -5.79 -9.06 -8.38
CA ASP A 16 -5.15 -10.31 -8.04
C ASP A 16 -5.85 -11.46 -8.76
N ALA A 17 -5.09 -12.24 -9.55
CA ALA A 17 -5.54 -13.53 -10.04
C ALA A 17 -5.09 -14.60 -9.04
N LEU A 18 -6.04 -15.06 -8.22
CA LEU A 18 -5.77 -16.07 -7.20
C LEU A 18 -5.94 -17.46 -7.84
N VAL A 19 -4.91 -18.28 -7.77
CA VAL A 19 -4.84 -19.64 -8.31
C VAL A 19 -4.64 -20.58 -7.13
N GLU A 20 -5.70 -21.27 -6.71
CA GLU A 20 -5.74 -22.08 -5.49
C GLU A 20 -5.59 -23.57 -5.80
N GLY A 21 -4.93 -24.29 -4.91
CA GLY A 21 -4.76 -25.74 -4.99
C GLY A 21 -3.85 -26.19 -6.13
N ILE A 22 -2.89 -25.34 -6.52
CA ILE A 22 -1.95 -25.65 -7.60
C ILE A 22 -0.91 -26.70 -7.15
N ASP A 23 -0.59 -27.60 -8.08
CA ASP A 23 0.53 -28.54 -7.96
C ASP A 23 1.69 -28.04 -8.82
N GLU A 24 2.73 -27.51 -8.19
CA GLU A 24 3.88 -26.90 -8.89
C GLU A 24 4.68 -27.89 -9.71
N ASP A 25 4.76 -29.15 -9.28
CA ASP A 25 5.49 -30.16 -10.05
C ASP A 25 4.78 -30.45 -11.38
N LYS A 26 3.46 -30.44 -11.36
CA LYS A 26 2.66 -30.56 -12.60
C LYS A 26 2.78 -29.31 -13.49
N LEU A 27 2.90 -28.12 -12.90
CA LEU A 27 3.08 -26.89 -13.68
C LEU A 27 4.37 -26.94 -14.53
N ARG A 28 5.43 -27.57 -14.01
CA ARG A 28 6.69 -27.76 -14.76
C ARG A 28 6.53 -28.65 -16.01
N LEU A 29 5.48 -29.42 -16.08
CA LEU A 29 5.15 -30.26 -17.25
C LEU A 29 4.37 -29.49 -18.33
N GLY A 30 4.17 -28.19 -18.16
CA GLY A 30 3.54 -27.28 -19.12
C GLY A 30 2.07 -26.99 -18.89
N SER A 31 1.36 -27.79 -18.07
CA SER A 31 -0.04 -27.55 -17.69
C SER A 31 -0.35 -28.21 -16.36
N ALA A 32 -1.01 -27.49 -15.47
CA ALA A 32 -1.52 -28.03 -14.21
C ALA A 32 -2.95 -27.55 -13.96
N PRO A 33 -3.85 -28.43 -13.48
CA PRO A 33 -5.14 -28.00 -12.98
C PRO A 33 -4.97 -27.26 -11.66
N ALA A 34 -5.77 -26.23 -11.45
CA ALA A 34 -5.97 -25.59 -10.15
C ALA A 34 -7.34 -26.03 -9.60
N GLU A 35 -7.51 -25.98 -8.29
CA GLU A 35 -8.81 -26.25 -7.67
C GLU A 35 -9.78 -25.08 -7.93
N GLN A 36 -9.26 -23.85 -7.89
CA GLN A 36 -10.03 -22.65 -8.20
C GLN A 36 -9.13 -21.57 -8.82
N ILE A 37 -9.69 -20.82 -9.77
CA ILE A 37 -9.10 -19.57 -10.26
C ILE A 37 -10.14 -18.48 -10.12
N ARG A 38 -9.79 -17.40 -9.44
CA ARG A 38 -10.68 -16.25 -9.24
C ARG A 38 -9.92 -14.93 -9.33
N LEU A 39 -10.63 -13.88 -9.74
CA LEU A 39 -10.12 -12.52 -9.65
C LEU A 39 -10.50 -11.92 -8.29
N GLY A 40 -9.53 -11.24 -7.72
CA GLY A 40 -9.66 -10.41 -6.53
C GLY A 40 -9.15 -9.00 -6.79
N TYR A 41 -9.28 -8.18 -5.79
CA TYR A 41 -8.75 -6.82 -5.79
C TYR A 41 -7.78 -6.71 -4.63
N GLY A 42 -6.64 -6.07 -4.87
CA GLY A 42 -5.54 -5.97 -3.93
C GLY A 42 -4.90 -4.60 -3.90
N GLY A 43 -3.87 -4.51 -3.09
CA GLY A 43 -3.19 -3.28 -2.70
C GLY A 43 -3.61 -2.86 -1.30
N ASP A 44 -2.62 -2.61 -0.43
CA ASP A 44 -2.91 -2.26 0.97
C ASP A 44 -3.81 -1.03 1.04
N ALA A 45 -3.52 0.01 0.24
CA ALA A 45 -4.35 1.20 0.18
C ALA A 45 -5.81 0.93 -0.24
N LEU A 46 -6.03 0.08 -1.24
CA LEU A 46 -7.39 -0.27 -1.66
C LEU A 46 -8.12 -1.06 -0.57
N ASN A 47 -7.43 -2.00 0.08
CA ASN A 47 -8.00 -2.81 1.15
C ASN A 47 -8.37 -1.95 2.37
N GLU A 48 -7.49 -1.03 2.77
CA GLU A 48 -7.75 -0.05 3.84
C GLU A 48 -8.93 0.85 3.50
N ALA A 49 -8.92 1.45 2.30
CA ALA A 49 -9.97 2.35 1.86
C ALA A 49 -11.34 1.67 1.84
N VAL A 50 -11.43 0.46 1.27
CA VAL A 50 -12.69 -0.30 1.23
C VAL A 50 -13.13 -0.71 2.64
N THR A 51 -12.20 -1.09 3.51
CA THR A 51 -12.52 -1.48 4.88
C THR A 51 -13.07 -0.29 5.67
N LEU A 52 -12.41 0.86 5.62
CA LEU A 52 -12.86 2.08 6.28
C LEU A 52 -14.22 2.56 5.73
N THR A 53 -14.43 2.48 4.41
CA THR A 53 -15.72 2.82 3.80
C THR A 53 -16.84 1.92 4.33
N ARG A 54 -16.60 0.61 4.44
CA ARG A 54 -17.57 -0.34 5.01
C ARG A 54 -17.86 -0.11 6.49
N LEU A 55 -16.90 0.45 7.22
CA LEU A 55 -17.07 0.87 8.62
C LEU A 55 -17.78 2.23 8.76
N GLY A 56 -18.21 2.84 7.65
CA GLY A 56 -18.94 4.10 7.62
C GLY A 56 -18.05 5.34 7.56
N GLY A 57 -16.76 5.20 7.22
CA GLY A 57 -15.86 6.32 6.97
C GLY A 57 -16.13 6.99 5.61
N GLU A 58 -15.86 8.29 5.54
CA GLU A 58 -15.74 9.04 4.29
C GLU A 58 -14.29 8.93 3.81
N VAL A 59 -14.05 8.18 2.75
CA VAL A 59 -12.69 7.79 2.34
C VAL A 59 -12.41 8.27 0.92
N ASP A 60 -11.26 8.90 0.73
CA ASP A 60 -10.66 9.17 -0.56
C ASP A 60 -9.43 8.27 -0.78
N LEU A 61 -9.37 7.59 -1.92
CA LEU A 61 -8.22 6.80 -2.34
C LEU A 61 -7.41 7.58 -3.38
N ILE A 62 -6.18 7.93 -3.04
CA ILE A 62 -5.21 8.52 -3.95
C ILE A 62 -4.33 7.41 -4.49
N SER A 63 -4.50 7.09 -5.75
CA SER A 63 -3.81 5.97 -6.41
C SER A 63 -3.57 6.27 -7.89
N LYS A 64 -2.82 5.39 -8.55
CA LYS A 64 -2.56 5.47 -9.99
C LYS A 64 -2.78 4.11 -10.63
N ILE A 65 -3.52 4.08 -11.72
CA ILE A 65 -3.80 2.89 -12.54
C ILE A 65 -3.63 3.22 -14.02
N GLY A 66 -3.63 2.20 -14.85
CA GLY A 66 -3.62 2.36 -16.30
C GLY A 66 -4.98 2.78 -16.89
N LEU A 67 -4.95 3.31 -18.09
CA LEU A 67 -6.13 3.54 -18.92
C LEU A 67 -6.43 2.27 -19.73
N ASP A 68 -6.76 1.17 -19.04
CA ASP A 68 -6.96 -0.16 -19.61
C ASP A 68 -8.15 -0.89 -18.95
N GLY A 69 -8.50 -2.08 -19.47
CA GLY A 69 -9.61 -2.88 -18.97
C GLY A 69 -9.45 -3.34 -17.51
N ALA A 70 -8.21 -3.59 -17.07
CA ALA A 70 -7.92 -3.93 -15.68
C ALA A 70 -8.18 -2.73 -14.75
N GLY A 71 -7.80 -1.52 -15.18
CA GLY A 71 -8.14 -0.27 -14.48
C GLY A 71 -9.64 -0.03 -14.41
N ASP A 72 -10.38 -0.33 -15.48
CA ASP A 72 -11.85 -0.23 -15.45
C ASP A 72 -12.48 -1.17 -14.43
N MET A 73 -11.93 -2.38 -14.28
CA MET A 73 -12.35 -3.34 -13.24
C MET A 73 -12.09 -2.81 -11.83
N VAL A 74 -10.91 -2.25 -11.57
CA VAL A 74 -10.58 -1.62 -10.27
C VAL A 74 -11.56 -0.48 -9.96
N LEU A 75 -11.81 0.43 -10.90
CA LEU A 75 -12.75 1.54 -10.70
C LEU A 75 -14.18 1.06 -10.47
N SER A 76 -14.61 0.02 -11.19
CA SER A 76 -15.94 -0.60 -11.00
C SER A 76 -16.09 -1.18 -9.60
N PHE A 77 -15.05 -1.86 -9.11
CA PHE A 77 -15.03 -2.39 -7.75
C PHE A 77 -15.06 -1.28 -6.69
N CYS A 78 -14.27 -0.22 -6.86
CA CYS A 78 -14.31 0.94 -5.95
C CYS A 78 -15.73 1.51 -5.84
N ARG A 79 -16.37 1.79 -6.98
CA ARG A 79 -17.74 2.34 -7.03
C ARG A 79 -18.75 1.39 -6.37
N SER A 80 -18.68 0.10 -6.66
CA SER A 80 -19.59 -0.90 -6.05
C SER A 80 -19.39 -1.06 -4.55
N SER A 81 -18.18 -0.71 -4.05
CA SER A 81 -17.84 -0.69 -2.63
C SER A 81 -18.18 0.65 -1.94
N GLY A 82 -18.75 1.62 -2.67
CA GLY A 82 -19.05 2.95 -2.14
C GLY A 82 -17.84 3.88 -2.04
N LEU A 83 -16.70 3.49 -2.62
CA LEU A 83 -15.47 4.28 -2.60
C LEU A 83 -15.41 5.24 -3.80
N PRO A 84 -15.26 6.56 -3.58
CA PRO A 84 -15.07 7.54 -4.65
C PRO A 84 -13.81 7.24 -5.48
N THR A 85 -13.85 7.58 -6.77
CA THR A 85 -12.74 7.30 -7.70
C THR A 85 -12.10 8.57 -8.28
N ALA A 86 -12.47 9.74 -7.75
CA ALA A 86 -12.03 11.03 -8.29
C ALA A 86 -10.51 11.27 -8.17
N HIS A 87 -9.87 10.68 -7.16
CA HIS A 87 -8.43 10.83 -6.91
C HIS A 87 -7.62 9.60 -7.36
N ILE A 88 -8.22 8.69 -8.14
CA ILE A 88 -7.51 7.61 -8.79
C ILE A 88 -7.11 8.08 -10.20
N ALA A 89 -5.82 8.41 -10.36
CA ALA A 89 -5.28 8.84 -11.64
C ALA A 89 -5.24 7.69 -12.64
N ARG A 90 -5.57 7.99 -13.91
CA ARG A 90 -5.44 7.05 -15.02
C ARG A 90 -4.39 7.55 -15.99
N GLU A 91 -3.44 6.69 -16.34
CA GLU A 91 -2.33 7.06 -17.24
C GLU A 91 -2.37 6.19 -18.51
N GLU A 92 -2.35 6.86 -19.67
CA GLU A 92 -2.28 6.18 -20.96
C GLU A 92 -0.90 5.52 -21.13
N GLY A 93 -0.86 4.33 -21.70
CA GLY A 93 0.38 3.57 -21.89
C GLY A 93 0.91 2.88 -20.64
N LEU A 94 0.31 3.12 -19.48
CA LEU A 94 0.60 2.41 -18.24
C LEU A 94 -0.33 1.18 -18.13
N SER A 95 0.22 0.02 -17.81
CA SER A 95 -0.59 -1.16 -17.49
C SER A 95 -1.03 -1.13 -16.04
N THR A 96 -2.32 -1.33 -15.78
CA THR A 96 -2.79 -1.55 -14.41
C THR A 96 -2.20 -2.83 -13.85
N SER A 97 -1.68 -2.77 -12.62
CA SER A 97 -1.06 -3.91 -11.99
C SER A 97 -2.04 -5.08 -11.83
N MET A 98 -1.55 -6.25 -12.19
CA MET A 98 -2.20 -7.52 -11.93
C MET A 98 -1.17 -8.48 -11.35
N ASN A 99 -1.41 -8.96 -10.14
CA ASN A 99 -0.58 -10.01 -9.54
C ASN A 99 -1.21 -11.38 -9.80
N ILE A 100 -0.36 -12.39 -9.98
CA ILE A 100 -0.81 -13.78 -9.92
C ILE A 100 -0.39 -14.30 -8.55
N VAL A 101 -1.35 -14.78 -7.77
CA VAL A 101 -1.13 -15.32 -6.43
C VAL A 101 -1.34 -16.83 -6.51
N LEU A 102 -0.25 -17.58 -6.51
CA LEU A 102 -0.28 -19.03 -6.46
C LEU A 102 -0.42 -19.46 -5.01
N ILE A 103 -1.47 -20.23 -4.71
CA ILE A 103 -1.76 -20.75 -3.37
C ILE A 103 -1.71 -22.27 -3.47
N ASP A 104 -0.75 -22.88 -2.82
CA ASP A 104 -0.63 -24.32 -2.79
C ASP A 104 -1.64 -24.97 -1.82
N ARG A 105 -1.65 -26.31 -1.75
CA ARG A 105 -2.56 -27.05 -0.86
C ARG A 105 -2.25 -26.88 0.63
N ALA A 106 -1.06 -26.39 0.97
CA ALA A 106 -0.70 -26.05 2.33
C ALA A 106 -1.13 -24.61 2.72
N GLY A 107 -1.61 -23.82 1.74
CA GLY A 107 -2.00 -22.43 1.93
C GLY A 107 -0.83 -21.45 1.76
N GLU A 108 0.35 -21.94 1.36
CA GLU A 108 1.50 -21.07 1.07
C GLU A 108 1.26 -20.24 -0.17
N ARG A 109 1.63 -18.95 -0.09
CA ARG A 109 1.39 -17.98 -1.15
C ARG A 109 2.68 -17.58 -1.85
N ARG A 110 2.65 -17.58 -3.18
CA ARG A 110 3.72 -17.05 -4.01
C ARG A 110 3.16 -16.05 -4.99
N PHE A 111 3.87 -14.95 -5.17
CA PHE A 111 3.41 -13.81 -5.96
C PHE A 111 4.26 -13.67 -7.22
N ILE A 112 3.59 -13.51 -8.35
CA ILE A 112 4.18 -13.09 -9.63
C ILE A 112 3.65 -11.70 -9.91
N THR A 113 4.54 -10.71 -10.03
CA THR A 113 4.18 -9.31 -10.22
C THR A 113 4.87 -8.73 -11.45
N ASP A 114 4.21 -7.78 -12.14
CA ASP A 114 4.84 -7.01 -13.20
C ASP A 114 5.54 -5.78 -12.60
N PRO A 115 6.89 -5.71 -12.68
CA PRO A 115 7.65 -4.59 -12.12
C PRO A 115 7.45 -3.26 -12.87
N LYS A 116 6.85 -3.27 -14.05
CA LYS A 116 6.61 -2.07 -14.87
C LYS A 116 5.18 -1.56 -14.81
N SER A 117 4.32 -2.23 -14.06
CA SER A 117 2.91 -1.88 -13.92
C SER A 117 2.67 -0.70 -12.97
N SER A 118 1.40 -0.31 -12.86
CA SER A 118 0.94 0.80 -12.03
C SER A 118 1.28 0.66 -10.55
N LEU A 119 1.51 -0.56 -10.04
CA LEU A 119 1.95 -0.80 -8.66
C LEU A 119 3.19 0.02 -8.28
N ARG A 120 4.03 0.34 -9.25
CA ARG A 120 5.29 1.06 -9.06
C ARG A 120 5.30 2.46 -9.65
N ALA A 121 4.16 2.93 -10.18
CA ALA A 121 4.08 4.16 -10.96
C ALA A 121 3.70 5.40 -10.14
N LEU A 122 3.11 5.22 -8.95
CA LEU A 122 2.74 6.34 -8.08
C LEU A 122 3.99 7.15 -7.72
N ALA A 123 3.89 8.47 -7.81
CA ALA A 123 4.99 9.40 -7.59
C ALA A 123 4.54 10.61 -6.76
N LEU A 124 5.50 11.37 -6.27
CA LEU A 124 5.28 12.53 -5.40
C LEU A 124 4.24 13.51 -5.96
N LEU A 125 4.34 13.88 -7.24
CA LEU A 125 3.42 14.84 -7.86
C LEU A 125 1.98 14.34 -7.95
N ASP A 126 1.77 13.02 -8.07
CA ASP A 126 0.42 12.43 -8.09
C ASP A 126 -0.31 12.70 -6.76
N VAL A 127 0.43 12.75 -5.65
CA VAL A 127 -0.14 13.01 -4.32
C VAL A 127 -0.18 14.51 -4.01
N LEU A 128 0.88 15.26 -4.34
CA LEU A 128 0.94 16.70 -4.08
C LEU A 128 -0.19 17.48 -4.76
N SER A 129 -0.67 17.00 -5.92
CA SER A 129 -1.81 17.61 -6.62
C SER A 129 -3.12 17.57 -5.82
N HIS A 130 -3.20 16.74 -4.78
CA HIS A 130 -4.38 16.56 -3.94
C HIS A 130 -4.23 17.11 -2.52
N LEU A 131 -3.13 17.81 -2.20
CA LEU A 131 -2.86 18.31 -0.84
C LEU A 131 -3.99 19.16 -0.25
N ASP A 132 -4.66 19.96 -1.08
CA ASP A 132 -5.74 20.85 -0.61
C ASP A 132 -7.04 20.10 -0.28
N SER A 133 -7.20 18.88 -0.78
CA SER A 133 -8.38 18.03 -0.58
C SER A 133 -8.17 16.94 0.47
N LEU A 134 -6.98 16.82 1.05
CA LEU A 134 -6.69 15.77 2.02
C LEU A 134 -7.62 15.82 3.22
N ALA A 135 -8.01 14.65 3.65
CA ALA A 135 -8.74 14.46 4.90
C ALA A 135 -7.84 14.70 6.12
N PRO A 136 -8.41 14.97 7.32
CA PRO A 136 -7.64 15.18 8.53
C PRO A 136 -6.80 13.97 8.98
N VAL A 137 -7.15 12.77 8.52
CA VAL A 137 -6.38 11.55 8.76
C VAL A 137 -5.91 11.02 7.42
N VAL A 138 -4.60 10.87 7.28
CA VAL A 138 -3.94 10.39 6.07
C VAL A 138 -3.18 9.12 6.39
N CYS A 139 -3.32 8.09 5.56
CA CYS A 139 -2.50 6.88 5.61
C CYS A 139 -1.72 6.71 4.32
N PHE A 140 -0.41 6.52 4.42
CA PHE A 140 0.45 6.15 3.30
C PHE A 140 0.69 4.63 3.32
N ALA A 141 0.06 3.94 2.42
CA ALA A 141 0.06 2.49 2.34
C ALA A 141 0.71 2.03 1.01
N SER A 142 1.87 1.41 0.98
CA SER A 142 2.76 0.95 2.04
C SER A 142 4.14 1.56 1.84
N LEU A 143 4.88 1.80 2.90
CA LEU A 143 6.30 2.15 2.78
C LEU A 143 7.08 1.05 2.05
N PHE A 144 8.09 1.43 1.24
CA PHE A 144 8.97 0.56 0.44
C PHE A 144 8.34 -0.11 -0.79
N VAL A 145 7.07 0.12 -1.11
CA VAL A 145 6.43 -0.42 -2.32
C VAL A 145 6.76 0.41 -3.56
N PHE A 146 6.85 1.72 -3.40
CA PHE A 146 6.93 2.67 -4.50
C PHE A 146 8.37 3.13 -4.74
N PRO A 147 9.05 2.69 -5.82
CA PRO A 147 10.45 3.04 -6.07
C PRO A 147 10.66 4.52 -6.41
N ARG A 148 9.57 5.26 -6.71
CA ARG A 148 9.61 6.70 -6.98
C ARG A 148 9.46 7.54 -5.70
N PHE A 149 9.45 6.91 -4.53
CA PHE A 149 9.48 7.57 -3.24
C PHE A 149 10.76 7.20 -2.50
N SER A 150 11.83 7.94 -2.79
CA SER A 150 13.03 7.94 -1.94
C SER A 150 12.71 8.54 -0.56
N ALA A 151 13.62 8.39 0.39
CA ALA A 151 13.48 9.03 1.70
C ALA A 151 13.26 10.55 1.59
N GLN A 152 13.93 11.22 0.64
CA GLN A 152 13.76 12.66 0.41
C GLN A 152 12.35 13.00 -0.10
N GLU A 153 11.80 12.22 -1.03
CA GLU A 153 10.45 12.45 -1.57
C GLU A 153 9.38 12.15 -0.53
N LEU A 154 9.58 11.11 0.30
CA LEU A 154 8.70 10.83 1.44
C LEU A 154 8.77 11.96 2.48
N ALA A 155 9.95 12.43 2.86
CA ALA A 155 10.10 13.56 3.79
C ALA A 155 9.42 14.82 3.25
N THR A 156 9.56 15.10 1.94
CA THR A 156 8.89 16.23 1.28
C THR A 156 7.37 16.11 1.36
N LEU A 157 6.84 14.94 0.99
CA LEU A 157 5.40 14.68 1.03
C LEU A 157 4.85 14.76 2.45
N PHE A 158 5.50 14.08 3.40
CA PHE A 158 5.02 13.99 4.77
C PHE A 158 5.10 15.34 5.50
N SER A 159 6.15 16.12 5.22
CA SER A 159 6.24 17.51 5.69
C SER A 159 5.05 18.35 5.18
N ALA A 160 4.73 18.24 3.88
CA ALA A 160 3.61 18.96 3.29
C ALA A 160 2.26 18.55 3.91
N ILE A 161 2.06 17.26 4.15
CA ILE A 161 0.85 16.73 4.83
C ILE A 161 0.77 17.26 6.27
N LYS A 162 1.87 17.22 7.01
CA LYS A 162 1.92 17.73 8.40
C LYS A 162 1.68 19.24 8.50
N GLN A 163 2.12 20.02 7.51
CA GLN A 163 1.83 21.46 7.44
C GLN A 163 0.33 21.75 7.29
N ARG A 164 -0.47 20.79 6.80
CA ARG A 164 -1.94 20.89 6.75
C ARG A 164 -2.61 20.52 8.07
N GLY A 165 -1.83 20.13 9.09
CA GLY A 165 -2.35 19.71 10.40
C GLY A 165 -2.97 18.31 10.39
N CYS A 166 -2.70 17.49 9.39
CA CYS A 166 -3.22 16.13 9.31
C CYS A 166 -2.50 15.20 10.32
N LEU A 167 -3.22 14.22 10.83
CA LEU A 167 -2.64 13.03 11.44
C LEU A 167 -2.14 12.15 10.29
N LEU A 168 -0.87 11.73 10.37
CA LEU A 168 -0.25 10.90 9.33
C LEU A 168 0.12 9.53 9.88
N ALA A 169 -0.48 8.50 9.30
CA ALA A 169 -0.13 7.11 9.53
C ALA A 169 0.57 6.51 8.30
N ALA A 170 1.35 5.48 8.52
CA ALA A 170 1.86 4.63 7.45
C ALA A 170 1.88 3.18 7.90
N ASP A 171 1.60 2.26 6.97
CA ASP A 171 1.96 0.86 7.13
C ASP A 171 3.25 0.56 6.38
N MET A 172 3.83 -0.60 6.64
CA MET A 172 5.07 -1.01 6.01
C MET A 172 4.90 -2.32 5.26
N THR A 173 5.79 -2.52 4.30
CA THR A 173 6.13 -3.84 3.79
C THR A 173 7.60 -4.13 4.09
N LYS A 174 8.04 -5.34 3.80
CA LYS A 174 9.47 -5.66 3.89
C LYS A 174 10.30 -4.70 3.06
N ARG A 175 11.39 -4.20 3.64
CA ARG A 175 12.40 -3.40 2.92
C ARG A 175 12.83 -4.07 1.62
N LYS A 176 13.16 -3.29 0.60
CA LYS A 176 13.48 -3.80 -0.75
C LYS A 176 14.97 -3.74 -1.10
N ASN A 177 15.67 -2.74 -0.58
CA ASN A 177 17.07 -2.43 -0.94
C ASN A 177 18.00 -2.47 0.28
N GLY A 178 17.60 -3.16 1.36
CA GLY A 178 18.38 -3.24 2.58
C GLY A 178 18.33 -1.99 3.45
N GLU A 179 17.28 -1.18 3.30
CA GLU A 179 17.06 0.03 4.09
C GLU A 179 17.11 -0.28 5.59
N ARG A 180 17.67 0.62 6.38
CA ARG A 180 17.70 0.62 7.83
C ARG A 180 16.89 1.79 8.38
N ILE A 181 16.58 1.75 9.65
CA ILE A 181 15.85 2.84 10.32
C ILE A 181 16.56 4.19 10.14
N ALA A 182 17.90 4.20 10.18
CA ALA A 182 18.72 5.42 9.99
C ALA A 182 18.62 6.02 8.59
N ASP A 183 18.39 5.21 7.55
CA ASP A 183 18.29 5.70 6.17
C ASP A 183 17.01 6.51 5.93
N MET A 184 16.06 6.42 6.85
CA MET A 184 14.77 7.11 6.83
C MET A 184 14.65 8.13 7.98
N ALA A 185 15.77 8.59 8.55
CA ALA A 185 15.77 9.48 9.71
C ALA A 185 14.97 10.78 9.50
N ASP A 186 14.97 11.31 8.27
CA ASP A 186 14.21 12.52 7.90
C ASP A 186 12.71 12.25 7.66
N VAL A 187 12.28 10.99 7.68
CA VAL A 187 10.90 10.58 7.39
C VAL A 187 10.12 10.28 8.68
N TRP A 188 10.73 9.52 9.58
CA TRP A 188 10.08 9.03 10.80
C TRP A 188 9.46 10.11 11.68
N PRO A 189 10.07 11.30 11.87
CA PRO A 189 9.51 12.35 12.74
C PRO A 189 8.16 12.91 12.26
N TYR A 190 7.77 12.69 11.01
CA TYR A 190 6.47 13.11 10.49
C TYR A 190 5.34 12.11 10.78
N LEU A 191 5.67 10.86 11.11
CA LEU A 191 4.69 9.79 11.28
C LEU A 191 4.15 9.78 12.72
N ASP A 192 2.86 10.04 12.84
CA ASP A 192 2.15 9.92 14.11
C ASP A 192 1.94 8.45 14.48
N ILE A 193 1.68 7.60 13.48
CA ILE A 193 1.46 6.15 13.67
C ILE A 193 2.17 5.38 12.57
N VAL A 194 2.87 4.30 12.94
CA VAL A 194 3.42 3.31 12.02
C VAL A 194 2.87 1.94 12.36
N PHE A 195 2.36 1.24 11.35
CA PHE A 195 1.95 -0.16 11.44
C PHE A 195 3.02 -1.05 10.83
N ALA A 196 3.50 -2.05 11.58
CA ALA A 196 4.51 -2.99 11.13
C ALA A 196 4.36 -4.33 11.84
N ASN A 197 4.50 -5.43 11.11
CA ASN A 197 4.67 -6.70 11.78
C ASN A 197 6.12 -6.87 12.31
N ALA A 198 6.32 -7.85 13.19
CA ALA A 198 7.62 -8.07 13.83
C ALA A 198 8.75 -8.37 12.82
N GLU A 199 8.44 -9.04 11.70
CA GLU A 199 9.44 -9.34 10.66
C GLU A 199 9.88 -8.06 9.93
N GLU A 200 8.95 -7.21 9.56
CA GLU A 200 9.22 -5.93 8.88
C GLU A 200 10.00 -4.97 9.79
N ALA A 201 9.55 -4.82 11.03
CA ALA A 201 10.23 -3.99 12.03
C ALA A 201 11.64 -4.52 12.31
N GLY A 202 11.80 -5.83 12.49
CA GLY A 202 13.08 -6.46 12.75
C GLY A 202 14.08 -6.30 11.60
N LEU A 203 13.62 -6.33 10.36
CA LEU A 203 14.48 -6.09 9.20
C LEU A 203 15.04 -4.66 9.19
N LEU A 204 14.29 -3.65 9.62
CA LEU A 204 14.73 -2.25 9.66
C LEU A 204 15.64 -1.94 10.85
N THR A 205 15.31 -2.50 12.01
CA THR A 205 16.01 -2.26 13.28
C THR A 205 17.17 -3.21 13.51
N GLU A 206 17.24 -4.30 12.72
CA GLU A 206 18.19 -5.41 12.92
C GLU A 206 18.08 -6.04 14.32
N SER A 207 16.90 -5.93 14.96
CA SER A 207 16.58 -6.50 16.27
C SER A 207 15.63 -7.68 16.12
N THR A 208 15.64 -8.58 17.12
CA THR A 208 14.69 -9.69 17.25
C THR A 208 13.68 -9.47 18.38
N GLU A 209 13.96 -8.50 19.26
CA GLU A 209 13.15 -8.22 20.44
C GLU A 209 12.16 -7.08 20.14
N ILE A 210 10.87 -7.34 20.33
CA ILE A 210 9.78 -6.39 20.03
C ILE A 210 9.97 -5.05 20.77
N CYS A 211 10.39 -5.12 22.04
CA CYS A 211 10.62 -3.91 22.83
C CYS A 211 11.75 -3.03 22.26
N ASP A 212 12.81 -3.66 21.77
CA ASP A 212 13.95 -2.94 21.17
C ASP A 212 13.55 -2.34 19.82
N MET A 213 12.82 -3.09 18.98
CA MET A 213 12.24 -2.56 17.74
C MET A 213 11.40 -1.31 18.01
N ALA A 214 10.46 -1.40 18.95
CA ALA A 214 9.60 -0.28 19.32
C ALA A 214 10.39 0.94 19.84
N GLN A 215 11.43 0.68 20.64
CA GLN A 215 12.30 1.73 21.17
C GLN A 215 13.08 2.45 20.05
N GLU A 216 13.55 1.73 19.04
CA GLU A 216 14.26 2.32 17.89
C GLU A 216 13.34 3.22 17.07
N PHE A 217 12.12 2.78 16.74
CA PHE A 217 11.14 3.63 16.04
C PHE A 217 10.79 4.89 16.83
N ARG A 218 10.59 4.77 18.14
CA ARG A 218 10.34 5.94 18.99
C ARG A 218 11.54 6.89 19.04
N SER A 219 12.75 6.34 19.13
CA SER A 219 13.99 7.13 19.12
C SER A 219 14.22 7.83 17.78
N ALA A 220 13.74 7.25 16.68
CA ALA A 220 13.73 7.85 15.35
C ALA A 220 12.66 8.95 15.19
N GLY A 221 11.73 9.11 16.16
CA GLY A 221 10.74 10.18 16.17
C GLY A 221 9.31 9.76 15.82
N VAL A 222 9.04 8.47 15.63
CA VAL A 222 7.67 7.96 15.41
C VAL A 222 6.81 8.17 16.66
N GLY A 223 5.60 8.70 16.49
CA GLY A 223 4.69 8.97 17.59
C GLY A 223 4.19 7.68 18.28
N CYS A 224 3.75 6.72 17.50
CA CYS A 224 3.24 5.43 17.94
C CYS A 224 3.61 4.34 16.93
N ILE A 225 4.06 3.18 17.41
CA ILE A 225 4.26 1.97 16.61
C ILE A 225 3.27 0.89 17.04
N VAL A 226 2.62 0.25 16.10
CA VAL A 226 1.60 -0.78 16.29
C VAL A 226 2.02 -2.06 15.61
#